data_97e8208885d4286859685d76ff7525c7
#
_entry.id   97e8208885d4286859685d76ff7525c7
#
_cell.length_a   1.000
_cell.length_b   1.000
_cell.length_c   1.000
_cell.angle_alpha   90.00
_cell.angle_beta   90.00
_cell.angle_gamma   90.00
#
_symmetry.space_group_name_H-M   'P 1'
#
loop_
_entity.id
_entity.type
_entity.pdbx_description
1 polymer ?
#
loop_
_entity_poly.entity_id
_entity_poly.type
_entity_poly.pdbx_seq_one_letter_code
_entity_poly.pdbx_strand_id
1 'polypeptide(L)'
;MKGIIFFLGILASAFPFKAEEIHNSPIVFEKCSNKANILLDFQLLLEKYKKDGLNYNQEYETFLSELNILEQKVRKLEKEIKENPSNSDLWSVYDTVYKNYNDTANELIKWEEYGEYLKESSQLIISKFVNLRDEISINCDGEWQIGIIRKYCKSSDEKYKQFCQQFKR
;
A
#
# COMPACT_ATOMS: atom_id res chain seq x y z
N MET A 1 3.63 21.74 3.59
CA MET A 1 3.21 20.57 2.79
C MET A 1 4.14 19.41 3.14
N LYS A 2 3.62 18.35 3.78
CA LYS A 2 4.44 17.21 4.21
C LYS A 2 4.15 16.07 3.24
N GLY A 3 5.08 15.83 2.30
CA GLY A 3 5.01 14.66 1.45
C GLY A 3 4.94 13.39 2.30
N ILE A 4 4.00 12.51 2.01
CA ILE A 4 3.87 11.22 2.67
C ILE A 4 5.00 10.33 2.14
N ILE A 5 6.11 10.27 2.88
CA ILE A 5 7.21 9.36 2.54
C ILE A 5 6.82 7.98 3.03
N PHE A 6 6.41 7.11 2.10
CA PHE A 6 6.23 5.68 2.37
C PHE A 6 7.60 5.02 2.58
N PHE A 7 8.05 4.98 3.84
CA PHE A 7 9.21 4.16 4.22
C PHE A 7 8.73 2.73 4.47
N LEU A 8 8.67 1.92 3.43
CA LEU A 8 8.64 0.47 3.54
C LEU A 8 10.08 -0.06 3.47
N GLY A 9 10.84 0.19 4.53
CA GLY A 9 12.06 -0.55 4.78
C GLY A 9 11.70 -1.97 5.19
N ILE A 10 11.85 -2.93 4.28
CA ILE A 10 11.73 -4.35 4.60
C ILE A 10 12.92 -4.66 5.51
N LEU A 11 12.66 -4.75 6.81
CA LEU A 11 13.61 -5.26 7.78
C LEU A 11 13.77 -6.77 7.54
N ALA A 12 14.83 -7.12 6.82
CA ALA A 12 15.42 -8.46 6.90
C ALA A 12 16.05 -8.58 8.30
N SER A 13 15.22 -8.82 9.32
CA SER A 13 15.70 -9.11 10.67
C SER A 13 15.98 -10.60 10.78
N ALA A 14 17.24 -10.95 11.02
CA ALA A 14 17.63 -12.29 11.43
C ALA A 14 16.83 -12.68 12.69
N PHE A 15 16.09 -13.77 12.60
CA PHE A 15 15.32 -14.31 13.71
C PHE A 15 16.28 -14.86 14.78
N PRO A 16 16.08 -14.56 16.07
CA PRO A 16 16.79 -15.25 17.13
C PRO A 16 16.32 -16.70 17.18
N PHE A 17 17.23 -17.62 16.95
CA PHE A 17 17.01 -19.05 17.15
C PHE A 17 16.60 -19.29 18.61
N LYS A 18 15.34 -19.69 18.85
CA LYS A 18 14.90 -20.29 20.09
C LYS A 18 15.06 -21.79 19.99
N ALA A 19 15.70 -22.37 21.02
CA ALA A 19 16.02 -23.78 21.08
C ALA A 19 14.77 -24.69 20.99
N GLU A 20 14.83 -25.62 20.06
CA GLU A 20 14.38 -26.99 20.02
C GLU A 20 13.01 -27.31 20.68
N GLU A 21 11.93 -26.88 20.03
CA GLU A 21 10.66 -27.60 20.16
C GLU A 21 10.49 -28.48 18.91
N ILE A 22 10.50 -29.82 19.11
CA ILE A 22 10.28 -30.75 17.99
C ILE A 22 8.78 -30.86 17.74
N HIS A 23 8.30 -30.25 16.67
CA HIS A 23 6.90 -30.31 16.28
C HIS A 23 6.56 -31.67 15.64
N ASN A 24 5.65 -32.40 16.28
CA ASN A 24 5.20 -33.72 15.85
C ASN A 24 3.68 -33.78 15.52
N SER A 25 2.99 -32.66 15.57
CA SER A 25 1.54 -32.59 15.38
C SER A 25 1.15 -32.23 13.95
N PRO A 26 0.42 -33.11 13.22
CA PRO A 26 -0.18 -32.79 11.93
C PRO A 26 -1.07 -31.53 11.96
N ILE A 27 -1.83 -31.36 13.05
CA ILE A 27 -2.75 -30.22 13.22
C ILE A 27 -1.96 -28.91 13.32
N VAL A 28 -0.83 -28.91 14.03
CA VAL A 28 0.04 -27.74 14.12
C VAL A 28 0.64 -27.42 12.75
N PHE A 29 1.08 -28.45 12.00
CA PHE A 29 1.60 -28.27 10.65
C PHE A 29 0.59 -27.59 9.72
N GLU A 30 -0.67 -28.05 9.73
CA GLU A 30 -1.74 -27.46 8.94
C GLU A 30 -2.05 -26.01 9.33
N LYS A 31 -2.08 -25.71 10.64
CA LYS A 31 -2.25 -24.34 11.14
C LYS A 31 -1.11 -23.42 10.68
N CYS A 32 0.14 -23.86 10.77
CA CYS A 32 1.30 -23.11 10.34
C CYS A 32 1.30 -22.88 8.83
N SER A 33 0.93 -23.89 8.05
CA SER A 33 0.79 -23.78 6.60
C SER A 33 -0.28 -22.76 6.20
N ASN A 34 -1.44 -22.79 6.85
CA ASN A 34 -2.52 -21.83 6.60
C ASN A 34 -2.06 -20.40 6.93
N LYS A 35 -1.38 -20.21 8.07
CA LYS A 35 -0.82 -18.90 8.45
C LYS A 35 0.22 -18.40 7.45
N ALA A 36 1.09 -19.29 6.94
CA ALA A 36 2.08 -18.93 5.94
C ALA A 36 1.44 -18.47 4.62
N ASN A 37 0.33 -19.07 4.20
CA ASN A 37 -0.41 -18.63 3.03
C ASN A 37 -1.05 -17.24 3.25
N ILE A 38 -1.68 -17.01 4.39
CA ILE A 38 -2.26 -15.70 4.74
C ILE A 38 -1.15 -14.62 4.79
N LEU A 39 0.04 -14.98 5.30
CA LEU A 39 1.18 -14.06 5.32
C LEU A 39 1.62 -13.68 3.89
N LEU A 40 1.62 -14.63 2.96
CA LEU A 40 1.90 -14.37 1.55
C LEU A 40 0.85 -13.42 0.94
N ASP A 41 -0.44 -13.67 1.23
CA ASP A 41 -1.52 -12.79 0.75
C ASP A 41 -1.34 -11.35 1.25
N PHE A 42 -0.93 -11.17 2.51
CA PHE A 42 -0.61 -9.84 3.04
C PHE A 42 0.60 -9.21 2.35
N GLN A 43 1.64 -9.99 2.02
CA GLN A 43 2.79 -9.49 1.26
C GLN A 43 2.36 -8.96 -0.12
N LEU A 44 1.57 -9.75 -0.85
CA LEU A 44 1.07 -9.36 -2.18
C LEU A 44 0.20 -8.10 -2.10
N LEU A 45 -0.62 -7.99 -1.04
CA LEU A 45 -1.45 -6.81 -0.82
C LEU A 45 -0.61 -5.57 -0.49
N LEU A 46 0.45 -5.72 0.30
CA LEU A 46 1.38 -4.61 0.60
C LEU A 46 2.14 -4.16 -0.66
N GLU A 47 2.55 -5.07 -1.53
CA GLU A 47 3.16 -4.73 -2.82
C GLU A 47 2.18 -3.95 -3.71
N LYS A 48 0.90 -4.35 -3.72
CA LYS A 48 -0.15 -3.60 -4.41
C LYS A 48 -0.29 -2.18 -3.85
N TYR A 49 -0.43 -2.02 -2.53
CA TYR A 49 -0.53 -0.69 -1.90
C TYR A 49 0.69 0.19 -2.16
N LYS A 50 1.88 -0.41 -2.20
CA LYS A 50 3.11 0.31 -2.58
C LYS A 50 3.01 0.86 -4.00
N LYS A 51 2.56 0.04 -4.96
CA LYS A 51 2.36 0.47 -6.35
C LYS A 51 1.30 1.55 -6.47
N ASP A 52 0.16 1.36 -5.79
CA ASP A 52 -0.95 2.32 -5.79
C ASP A 52 -0.52 3.65 -5.17
N GLY A 53 0.30 3.63 -4.10
CA GLY A 53 0.87 4.83 -3.50
C GLY A 53 1.85 5.59 -4.39
N LEU A 54 2.65 4.87 -5.21
CA LEU A 54 3.52 5.51 -6.20
C LEU A 54 2.70 6.20 -7.30
N ASN A 55 1.68 5.54 -7.82
CA ASN A 55 0.78 6.11 -8.82
C ASN A 55 0.05 7.33 -8.24
N TYR A 56 -0.48 7.20 -7.01
CA TYR A 56 -1.12 8.30 -6.29
C TYR A 56 -0.22 9.54 -6.22
N ASN A 57 1.03 9.38 -5.77
CA ASN A 57 1.94 10.52 -5.65
C ASN A 57 2.17 11.22 -6.99
N GLN A 58 2.33 10.46 -8.07
CA GLN A 58 2.54 11.01 -9.42
C GLN A 58 1.32 11.81 -9.91
N GLU A 59 0.12 11.26 -9.76
CA GLU A 59 -1.13 11.91 -10.16
C GLU A 59 -1.40 13.16 -9.30
N TYR A 60 -1.22 13.05 -8.00
CA TYR A 60 -1.41 14.15 -7.06
C TYR A 60 -0.52 15.35 -7.36
N GLU A 61 0.77 15.13 -7.64
CA GLU A 61 1.70 16.19 -8.03
C GLU A 61 1.31 16.83 -9.38
N THR A 62 0.75 16.04 -10.28
CA THR A 62 0.24 16.54 -11.57
C THR A 62 -0.93 17.49 -11.35
N PHE A 63 -1.92 17.10 -10.53
CA PHE A 63 -3.06 17.95 -10.18
C PHE A 63 -2.63 19.22 -9.44
N LEU A 64 -1.69 19.14 -8.50
CA LEU A 64 -1.15 20.30 -7.81
C LEU A 64 -0.48 21.30 -8.77
N SER A 65 0.30 20.78 -9.74
CA SER A 65 0.95 21.61 -10.75
C SER A 65 -0.07 22.31 -11.63
N GLU A 66 -1.10 21.60 -12.08
CA GLU A 66 -2.18 22.14 -12.90
C GLU A 66 -2.98 23.20 -12.14
N LEU A 67 -3.32 22.94 -10.89
CA LEU A 67 -4.04 23.88 -10.03
C LEU A 67 -3.25 25.19 -9.86
N ASN A 68 -1.94 25.12 -9.63
CA ASN A 68 -1.08 26.28 -9.52
C ASN A 68 -1.06 27.11 -10.81
N ILE A 69 -1.03 26.46 -11.97
CA ILE A 69 -1.08 27.16 -13.27
C ILE A 69 -2.43 27.84 -13.46
N LEU A 70 -3.53 27.19 -13.12
CA LEU A 70 -4.88 27.76 -13.21
C LEU A 70 -5.06 28.93 -12.26
N GLU A 71 -4.57 28.83 -11.02
CA GLU A 71 -4.60 29.92 -10.05
C GLU A 71 -3.87 31.17 -10.56
N GLN A 72 -2.69 31.00 -11.15
CA GLN A 72 -1.96 32.13 -11.75
C GLN A 72 -2.73 32.79 -12.91
N LYS A 73 -3.40 31.96 -13.74
CA LYS A 73 -4.25 32.47 -14.83
C LYS A 73 -5.45 33.24 -14.30
N VAL A 74 -6.13 32.73 -13.27
CA VAL A 74 -7.25 33.41 -12.60
C VAL A 74 -6.79 34.77 -12.09
N ARG A 75 -5.72 34.83 -11.31
CA ARG A 75 -5.17 36.08 -10.75
C ARG A 75 -4.79 37.12 -11.83
N LYS A 76 -4.24 36.64 -12.95
CA LYS A 76 -3.91 37.53 -14.08
C LYS A 76 -5.17 38.10 -14.73
N LEU A 77 -6.18 37.26 -15.00
CA LEU A 77 -7.45 37.70 -15.58
C LEU A 77 -8.20 38.65 -14.64
N GLU A 78 -8.20 38.41 -13.33
CA GLU A 78 -8.78 39.34 -12.36
C GLU A 78 -8.18 40.72 -12.41
N LYS A 79 -6.84 40.82 -12.65
CA LYS A 79 -6.17 42.09 -12.83
C LYS A 79 -6.57 42.79 -14.14
N GLU A 80 -6.61 42.04 -15.24
CA GLU A 80 -7.01 42.57 -16.56
C GLU A 80 -8.46 43.03 -16.57
N ILE A 81 -9.37 42.32 -15.90
CA ILE A 81 -10.77 42.74 -15.75
C ILE A 81 -10.90 44.01 -14.93
N LYS A 82 -10.11 44.19 -13.87
CA LYS A 82 -10.11 45.45 -13.10
C LYS A 82 -9.70 46.65 -13.95
N GLU A 83 -8.78 46.43 -14.89
CA GLU A 83 -8.34 47.50 -15.83
C GLU A 83 -9.36 47.74 -16.97
N ASN A 84 -10.12 46.72 -17.38
CA ASN A 84 -11.09 46.78 -18.48
C ASN A 84 -12.40 46.09 -18.12
N PRO A 85 -13.21 46.59 -17.18
CA PRO A 85 -14.35 45.91 -16.61
C PRO A 85 -15.52 45.70 -17.60
N SER A 86 -15.58 46.46 -18.69
CA SER A 86 -16.60 46.36 -19.74
C SER A 86 -16.27 45.37 -20.85
N ASN A 87 -15.13 44.70 -20.80
CA ASN A 87 -14.71 43.76 -21.84
C ASN A 87 -15.36 42.38 -21.60
N SER A 88 -16.45 42.09 -22.36
CA SER A 88 -17.20 40.84 -22.24
C SER A 88 -16.37 39.58 -22.57
N ASP A 89 -15.37 39.71 -23.45
CA ASP A 89 -14.55 38.57 -23.85
C ASP A 89 -13.61 38.16 -22.69
N LEU A 90 -13.07 39.13 -21.95
CA LEU A 90 -12.29 38.83 -20.73
C LEU A 90 -13.11 38.10 -19.67
N TRP A 91 -14.35 38.49 -19.47
CA TRP A 91 -15.26 37.81 -18.53
C TRP A 91 -15.54 36.37 -18.97
N SER A 92 -15.79 36.14 -20.27
CA SER A 92 -16.02 34.79 -20.80
C SER A 92 -14.80 33.87 -20.61
N VAL A 93 -13.60 34.40 -20.83
CA VAL A 93 -12.36 33.65 -20.59
C VAL A 93 -12.15 33.38 -19.10
N TYR A 94 -12.41 34.38 -18.24
CA TYR A 94 -12.33 34.23 -16.78
C TYR A 94 -13.26 33.13 -16.28
N ASP A 95 -14.52 33.14 -16.68
CA ASP A 95 -15.50 32.13 -16.25
C ASP A 95 -15.06 30.71 -16.62
N THR A 96 -14.49 30.56 -17.83
CA THR A 96 -13.97 29.28 -18.31
C THR A 96 -12.78 28.81 -17.46
N VAL A 97 -11.81 29.69 -17.23
CA VAL A 97 -10.61 29.35 -16.45
C VAL A 97 -10.95 29.13 -14.99
N TYR A 98 -11.84 29.93 -14.41
CA TYR A 98 -12.29 29.80 -13.03
C TYR A 98 -13.07 28.49 -12.81
N LYS A 99 -13.91 28.11 -13.77
CA LYS A 99 -14.59 26.80 -13.73
C LYS A 99 -13.55 25.66 -13.73
N ASN A 100 -12.58 25.70 -14.64
CA ASN A 100 -11.54 24.67 -14.69
C ASN A 100 -10.73 24.61 -13.38
N TYR A 101 -10.40 25.77 -12.78
CA TYR A 101 -9.74 25.85 -11.47
C TYR A 101 -10.56 25.13 -10.39
N ASN A 102 -11.87 25.41 -10.31
CA ASN A 102 -12.74 24.78 -9.32
C ASN A 102 -12.89 23.27 -9.56
N ASP A 103 -13.00 22.83 -10.83
CA ASP A 103 -13.11 21.42 -11.17
C ASP A 103 -11.81 20.68 -10.78
N THR A 104 -10.63 21.24 -11.08
CA THR A 104 -9.34 20.68 -10.70
C THR A 104 -9.16 20.67 -9.17
N ALA A 105 -9.59 21.71 -8.46
CA ALA A 105 -9.54 21.76 -7.00
C ALA A 105 -10.43 20.67 -6.37
N ASN A 106 -11.63 20.45 -6.92
CA ASN A 106 -12.52 19.40 -6.45
C ASN A 106 -11.95 17.97 -6.70
N GLU A 107 -11.29 17.77 -7.83
CA GLU A 107 -10.60 16.49 -8.09
C GLU A 107 -9.43 16.30 -7.12
N LEU A 108 -8.67 17.35 -6.81
CA LEU A 108 -7.57 17.27 -5.84
C LEU A 108 -8.05 16.82 -4.44
N ILE A 109 -9.22 17.32 -3.99
CA ILE A 109 -9.83 16.89 -2.72
C ILE A 109 -10.12 15.39 -2.73
N LYS A 110 -10.68 14.84 -3.82
CA LYS A 110 -10.94 13.40 -3.94
C LYS A 110 -9.64 12.58 -3.90
N TRP A 111 -8.57 13.11 -4.49
CA TRP A 111 -7.25 12.47 -4.42
C TRP A 111 -6.67 12.52 -3.00
N GLU A 112 -6.88 13.59 -2.23
CA GLU A 112 -6.47 13.65 -0.82
C GLU A 112 -7.19 12.58 0.01
N GLU A 113 -8.51 12.44 -0.16
CA GLU A 113 -9.30 11.39 0.49
C GLU A 113 -8.80 9.98 0.12
N TYR A 114 -8.48 9.76 -1.15
CA TYR A 114 -7.92 8.49 -1.61
C TYR A 114 -6.52 8.22 -1.02
N GLY A 115 -5.68 9.24 -0.89
CA GLY A 115 -4.38 9.15 -0.23
C GLY A 115 -4.48 8.73 1.24
N GLU A 116 -5.41 9.31 2.00
CA GLU A 116 -5.67 8.89 3.39
C GLU A 116 -6.20 7.45 3.45
N TYR A 117 -7.11 7.06 2.56
CA TYR A 117 -7.57 5.68 2.47
C TYR A 117 -6.43 4.68 2.21
N LEU A 118 -5.54 4.97 1.27
CA LEU A 118 -4.37 4.13 0.99
C LEU A 118 -3.45 4.00 2.21
N LYS A 119 -3.21 5.10 2.91
CA LYS A 119 -2.40 5.15 4.12
C LYS A 119 -2.99 4.29 5.24
N GLU A 120 -4.26 4.50 5.57
CA GLU A 120 -4.94 3.75 6.64
C GLU A 120 -5.01 2.25 6.33
N SER A 121 -5.38 1.92 5.09
CA SER A 121 -5.47 0.53 4.63
C SER A 121 -4.12 -0.17 4.67
N SER A 122 -3.05 0.48 4.22
CA SER A 122 -1.70 -0.09 4.26
C SER A 122 -1.21 -0.29 5.70
N GLN A 123 -1.45 0.66 6.61
CA GLN A 123 -1.09 0.55 8.02
C GLN A 123 -1.81 -0.62 8.70
N LEU A 124 -3.10 -0.81 8.41
CA LEU A 124 -3.85 -1.95 8.93
C LEU A 124 -3.26 -3.28 8.46
N ILE A 125 -2.91 -3.40 7.18
CA ILE A 125 -2.30 -4.62 6.64
C ILE A 125 -0.91 -4.85 7.21
N ILE A 126 -0.08 -3.80 7.36
CA ILE A 126 1.23 -3.89 8.01
C ILE A 126 1.09 -4.45 9.43
N SER A 127 0.16 -3.93 10.22
CA SER A 127 -0.10 -4.42 11.58
C SER A 127 -0.49 -5.90 11.60
N LYS A 128 -1.41 -6.31 10.73
CA LYS A 128 -1.81 -7.72 10.60
C LYS A 128 -0.65 -8.62 10.15
N PHE A 129 0.15 -8.16 9.20
CA PHE A 129 1.32 -8.88 8.72
C PHE A 129 2.35 -9.11 9.83
N VAL A 130 2.68 -8.06 10.60
CA VAL A 130 3.64 -8.15 11.70
C VAL A 130 3.12 -9.12 12.77
N ASN A 131 1.88 -8.98 13.21
CA ASN A 131 1.29 -9.86 14.22
C ASN A 131 1.29 -11.32 13.77
N LEU A 132 0.90 -11.59 12.52
CA LEU A 132 0.86 -12.96 11.99
C LEU A 132 2.27 -13.55 11.83
N ARG A 133 3.25 -12.75 11.40
CA ARG A 133 4.65 -13.15 11.31
C ARG A 133 5.18 -13.55 12.69
N ASP A 134 4.91 -12.73 13.71
CA ASP A 134 5.35 -13.00 15.07
C ASP A 134 4.68 -14.25 15.65
N GLU A 135 3.38 -14.47 15.35
CA GLU A 135 2.69 -15.72 15.68
C GLU A 135 3.32 -16.95 15.01
N ILE A 136 3.70 -16.84 13.73
CA ILE A 136 4.38 -17.93 13.00
C ILE A 136 5.74 -18.20 13.65
N SER A 137 6.50 -17.16 13.97
CA SER A 137 7.81 -17.31 14.62
C SER A 137 7.70 -17.99 15.99
N ILE A 138 6.68 -17.67 16.77
CA ILE A 138 6.49 -18.27 18.09
C ILE A 138 6.01 -19.73 18.03
N ASN A 139 5.11 -20.04 17.11
CA ASN A 139 4.36 -21.31 17.13
C ASN A 139 4.77 -22.29 16.05
N CYS A 140 5.52 -21.86 15.02
CA CYS A 140 5.82 -22.66 13.83
C CYS A 140 7.30 -22.82 13.57
N ASP A 141 8.16 -22.00 14.21
CA ASP A 141 9.61 -22.17 14.15
C ASP A 141 10.04 -23.34 15.04
N GLY A 142 11.07 -24.05 14.62
CA GLY A 142 11.61 -25.20 15.32
C GLY A 142 11.86 -26.39 14.41
N GLU A 143 12.24 -27.51 15.03
CA GLU A 143 12.46 -28.75 14.28
C GLU A 143 11.14 -29.49 14.06
N TRP A 144 10.93 -29.97 12.84
CA TRP A 144 9.76 -30.77 12.47
C TRP A 144 10.14 -32.21 12.25
N GLN A 145 9.30 -33.12 12.77
CA GLN A 145 9.49 -34.55 12.49
C GLN A 145 9.51 -34.84 10.99
N ILE A 146 10.51 -35.57 10.55
CA ILE A 146 10.72 -35.91 9.13
C ILE A 146 9.50 -36.58 8.48
N GLY A 147 8.76 -37.38 9.27
CA GLY A 147 7.53 -38.02 8.82
C GLY A 147 6.42 -37.04 8.46
N ILE A 148 6.29 -35.95 9.23
CA ILE A 148 5.33 -34.89 8.95
C ILE A 148 5.74 -34.11 7.71
N ILE A 149 7.00 -33.68 7.62
CA ILE A 149 7.52 -32.99 6.44
C ILE A 149 7.32 -33.83 5.19
N ARG A 150 7.66 -35.12 5.22
CA ARG A 150 7.46 -36.02 4.08
C ARG A 150 6.01 -36.20 3.69
N LYS A 151 5.10 -36.29 4.66
CA LYS A 151 3.66 -36.44 4.40
C LYS A 151 3.07 -35.23 3.69
N TYR A 152 3.36 -34.02 4.16
CA TYR A 152 2.72 -32.79 3.69
C TYR A 152 3.49 -32.10 2.56
N CYS A 153 4.83 -32.10 2.62
CA CYS A 153 5.64 -31.38 1.63
C CYS A 153 5.94 -32.17 0.36
N LYS A 154 5.65 -33.49 0.33
CA LYS A 154 5.61 -34.30 -0.91
C LYS A 154 4.25 -34.30 -1.58
N SER A 155 3.21 -33.83 -0.89
CA SER A 155 1.89 -33.66 -1.45
C SER A 155 1.91 -32.59 -2.56
N SER A 156 1.10 -32.82 -3.60
CA SER A 156 0.85 -31.81 -4.65
C SER A 156 -0.12 -30.72 -4.21
N ASP A 157 -0.57 -30.75 -2.96
CA ASP A 157 -1.53 -29.79 -2.42
C ASP A 157 -0.88 -28.42 -2.23
N GLU A 158 -1.34 -27.44 -3.02
CA GLU A 158 -0.82 -26.08 -3.04
C GLU A 158 -0.89 -25.39 -1.67
N LYS A 159 -1.83 -25.80 -0.80
CA LYS A 159 -1.97 -25.21 0.55
C LYS A 159 -0.74 -25.39 1.44
N TYR A 160 0.11 -26.39 1.16
CA TYR A 160 1.33 -26.65 1.93
C TYR A 160 2.59 -26.06 1.28
N LYS A 161 2.49 -25.64 0.02
CA LYS A 161 3.64 -25.26 -0.80
C LYS A 161 4.48 -24.15 -0.18
N GLN A 162 3.82 -23.09 0.30
CA GLN A 162 4.49 -21.92 0.88
C GLN A 162 5.26 -22.32 2.15
N PHE A 163 4.62 -23.02 3.08
CA PHE A 163 5.24 -23.42 4.34
C PHE A 163 6.37 -24.43 4.10
N CYS A 164 6.22 -25.29 3.12
CA CYS A 164 7.23 -26.30 2.78
C CYS A 164 8.49 -25.74 2.10
N GLN A 165 8.50 -24.52 1.63
CA GLN A 165 9.69 -23.91 1.02
C GLN A 165 10.86 -23.86 2.00
N GLN A 166 10.61 -23.63 3.28
CA GLN A 166 11.64 -23.58 4.32
C GLN A 166 12.38 -24.92 4.54
N PHE A 167 11.79 -26.06 4.11
CA PHE A 167 12.38 -27.39 4.23
C PHE A 167 13.08 -27.88 2.95
N LYS A 168 13.09 -27.08 1.91
CA LYS A 168 13.83 -27.37 0.67
C LYS A 168 15.29 -26.93 0.86
N ARG A 169 16.11 -27.85 1.30
CA ARG A 169 17.58 -27.73 1.28
C ARG A 169 18.14 -28.63 0.19
#